data_6983f4a05081a01e8d874cdd2f043743
#
_entry.id   6983f4a05081a01e8d874cdd2f043743
#
_cell.length_a   1.000
_cell.length_b   1.000
_cell.length_c   1.000
_cell.angle_alpha   90.00
_cell.angle_beta   90.00
_cell.angle_gamma   90.00
#
_symmetry.space_group_name_H-M   'P 1'
#
loop_
_entity.id
_entity.type
_entity.pdbx_description
1 polymer ?
#
loop_
_entity_poly.entity_id
_entity_poly.type
_entity_poly.pdbx_seq_one_letter_code
_entity_poly.pdbx_strand_id
1 'polypeptide(L)'
;MTGRDDPRPRIASLVPSLTELVFALGLGERLVARTGFCVHPRDRVGAVAKVGGTKDVNLAKLRQLAPTHVLVNVDENRKETIEAIAAWGDAAPKIVVTHPRDPADNLALVDQVATTFAGAPGLDEHASRLRDALAEALAVASAEGRPKRRVLYLIWHEPWMTVARDTYLSRMLARIGWQTLPDVTGGYTGSARYPTLTGKEPWLGAVERVLLSSEPFAFEDRHRAEIQTLCPAAQVLRVDGELLSWYGSRAVAGLRYLRTLADDDNAAPRSPA
;
A
#
# COMPACT_ATOMS: atom_id res chain seq x y z
N MET A 1 -32.55 -9.59 -18.35
CA MET A 1 -31.52 -10.44 -18.98
C MET A 1 -30.28 -10.39 -18.10
N THR A 2 -30.09 -11.42 -17.29
CA THR A 2 -29.00 -11.51 -16.30
C THR A 2 -27.75 -12.04 -16.99
N GLY A 3 -26.70 -11.21 -17.07
CA GLY A 3 -25.42 -11.49 -17.76
C GLY A 3 -24.58 -12.61 -17.16
N ARG A 4 -25.13 -13.84 -17.07
CA ARG A 4 -24.40 -15.04 -16.62
C ARG A 4 -23.70 -15.80 -17.75
N ASP A 5 -23.85 -15.39 -19.01
CA ASP A 5 -23.32 -16.13 -20.16
C ASP A 5 -21.96 -15.62 -20.68
N ASP A 6 -21.34 -14.63 -20.02
CA ASP A 6 -19.99 -14.23 -20.37
C ASP A 6 -18.98 -15.04 -19.51
N PRO A 7 -18.21 -15.95 -20.10
CA PRO A 7 -17.22 -16.77 -19.38
C PRO A 7 -16.03 -15.95 -18.83
N ARG A 8 -16.00 -14.66 -19.15
CA ARG A 8 -14.91 -13.78 -18.70
C ARG A 8 -15.01 -13.51 -17.20
N PRO A 9 -13.88 -13.44 -16.48
CA PRO A 9 -13.87 -13.10 -15.05
C PRO A 9 -14.48 -11.71 -14.81
N ARG A 10 -15.30 -11.61 -13.77
CA ARG A 10 -15.89 -10.38 -13.23
C ARG A 10 -15.17 -10.08 -11.91
N ILE A 11 -14.32 -9.06 -11.90
CA ILE A 11 -13.40 -8.78 -10.79
C ILE A 11 -14.00 -7.70 -9.88
N ALA A 12 -14.03 -7.96 -8.58
CA ALA A 12 -14.20 -6.93 -7.56
C ALA A 12 -12.88 -6.70 -6.86
N SER A 13 -12.44 -5.45 -6.75
CA SER A 13 -11.24 -5.09 -6.00
C SER A 13 -11.63 -4.25 -4.78
N LEU A 14 -11.33 -4.76 -3.58
CA LEU A 14 -11.67 -4.08 -2.33
C LEU A 14 -10.49 -3.27 -1.75
N VAL A 15 -9.46 -3.06 -2.57
CA VAL A 15 -8.20 -2.41 -2.17
C VAL A 15 -7.70 -1.47 -3.27
N PRO A 16 -7.27 -0.23 -2.94
CA PRO A 16 -6.78 0.73 -3.92
C PRO A 16 -5.60 0.23 -4.75
N SER A 17 -4.55 -0.29 -4.11
CA SER A 17 -3.35 -0.82 -4.76
C SER A 17 -3.65 -1.95 -5.73
N LEU A 18 -4.57 -2.87 -5.36
CA LEU A 18 -4.99 -3.99 -6.20
C LEU A 18 -5.85 -3.52 -7.37
N THR A 19 -6.67 -2.48 -7.18
CA THR A 19 -7.44 -1.87 -8.28
C THR A 19 -6.51 -1.34 -9.35
N GLU A 20 -5.47 -0.59 -8.96
CA GLU A 20 -4.47 -0.07 -9.88
C GLU A 20 -3.70 -1.20 -10.58
N LEU A 21 -3.34 -2.26 -9.84
CA LEU A 21 -2.68 -3.45 -10.39
C LEU A 21 -3.54 -4.14 -11.45
N VAL A 22 -4.85 -4.29 -11.21
CA VAL A 22 -5.80 -4.87 -12.20
C VAL A 22 -5.78 -4.07 -13.50
N PHE A 23 -5.77 -2.73 -13.42
CA PHE A 23 -5.66 -1.89 -14.61
C PHE A 23 -4.29 -2.01 -15.29
N ALA A 24 -3.20 -2.05 -14.52
CA ALA A 24 -1.84 -2.20 -15.04
C ALA A 24 -1.63 -3.54 -15.78
N LEU A 25 -2.34 -4.58 -15.34
CA LEU A 25 -2.33 -5.91 -15.97
C LEU A 25 -3.31 -6.04 -17.15
N GLY A 26 -3.92 -4.95 -17.62
CA GLY A 26 -4.84 -4.97 -18.75
C GLY A 26 -6.23 -5.58 -18.44
N LEU A 27 -6.54 -5.81 -17.16
CA LEU A 27 -7.79 -6.44 -16.72
C LEU A 27 -8.88 -5.42 -16.34
N GLY A 28 -8.67 -4.12 -16.58
CA GLY A 28 -9.58 -3.05 -16.15
C GLY A 28 -11.02 -3.20 -16.63
N GLU A 29 -11.23 -3.67 -17.88
CA GLU A 29 -12.56 -3.92 -18.46
C GLU A 29 -13.33 -5.05 -17.75
N ARG A 30 -12.64 -5.84 -16.94
CA ARG A 30 -13.23 -6.93 -16.16
C ARG A 30 -13.61 -6.49 -14.74
N LEU A 31 -13.23 -5.25 -14.35
CA LEU A 31 -13.49 -4.74 -13.01
C LEU A 31 -14.95 -4.27 -12.91
N VAL A 32 -15.75 -4.96 -12.10
CA VAL A 32 -17.18 -4.68 -11.89
C VAL A 32 -17.46 -3.94 -10.61
N ALA A 33 -16.55 -4.01 -9.62
CA ALA A 33 -16.70 -3.36 -8.32
C ALA A 33 -15.36 -2.87 -7.77
N ARG A 34 -15.41 -1.74 -7.06
CA ARG A 34 -14.28 -1.17 -6.31
C ARG A 34 -14.74 -0.46 -5.04
N THR A 35 -13.83 -0.16 -4.13
CA THR A 35 -14.13 0.73 -2.99
C THR A 35 -14.11 2.19 -3.39
N GLY A 36 -14.62 3.07 -2.53
CA GLY A 36 -14.55 4.52 -2.73
C GLY A 36 -13.13 5.07 -2.75
N PHE A 37 -12.19 4.39 -2.08
CA PHE A 37 -10.78 4.76 -1.99
C PHE A 37 -9.94 4.33 -3.21
N CYS A 38 -10.48 3.49 -4.09
CA CYS A 38 -9.84 3.13 -5.35
C CYS A 38 -9.99 4.30 -6.33
N VAL A 39 -9.02 5.20 -6.37
CA VAL A 39 -9.05 6.45 -7.13
C VAL A 39 -8.14 6.44 -8.35
N HIS A 40 -7.37 5.38 -8.55
CA HIS A 40 -6.46 5.21 -9.68
C HIS A 40 -6.81 3.99 -10.54
N PRO A 41 -6.56 4.09 -11.87
CA PRO A 41 -6.18 5.28 -12.63
C PRO A 41 -7.36 6.24 -12.77
N ARG A 42 -7.12 7.54 -12.58
CA ARG A 42 -8.18 8.57 -12.44
C ARG A 42 -9.11 8.67 -13.65
N ASP A 43 -8.57 8.47 -14.83
CA ASP A 43 -9.28 8.56 -16.13
C ASP A 43 -10.22 7.38 -16.40
N ARG A 44 -9.99 6.22 -15.77
CA ARG A 44 -10.75 4.98 -16.08
C ARG A 44 -11.52 4.42 -14.89
N VAL A 45 -11.00 4.56 -13.68
CA VAL A 45 -11.60 3.96 -12.48
C VAL A 45 -13.00 4.50 -12.18
N GLY A 46 -13.33 5.71 -12.64
CA GLY A 46 -14.62 6.37 -12.42
C GLY A 46 -15.84 5.59 -12.90
N ALA A 47 -15.68 4.80 -14.00
CA ALA A 47 -16.74 3.98 -14.58
C ALA A 47 -17.10 2.74 -13.74
N VAL A 48 -16.23 2.32 -12.80
CA VAL A 48 -16.44 1.11 -12.01
C VAL A 48 -17.32 1.39 -10.81
N ALA A 49 -18.31 0.51 -10.54
CA ALA A 49 -19.25 0.68 -9.46
C ALA A 49 -18.58 0.70 -8.07
N LYS A 50 -18.92 1.69 -7.23
CA LYS A 50 -18.43 1.78 -5.84
C LYS A 50 -19.25 0.89 -4.92
N VAL A 51 -18.61 0.11 -4.05
CA VAL A 51 -19.24 -0.79 -3.07
C VAL A 51 -18.89 -0.46 -1.62
N GLY A 52 -18.70 0.81 -1.28
CA GLY A 52 -18.35 1.25 0.07
C GLY A 52 -16.86 1.51 0.26
N GLY A 53 -16.39 1.42 1.50
CA GLY A 53 -14.98 1.57 1.88
C GLY A 53 -14.25 0.23 1.98
N THR A 54 -12.93 0.27 2.29
CA THR A 54 -12.12 -0.95 2.49
C THR A 54 -12.54 -1.71 3.75
N LYS A 55 -12.93 -1.00 4.79
CA LYS A 55 -13.40 -1.58 6.07
C LYS A 55 -14.93 -1.76 6.13
N ASP A 56 -15.68 -1.00 5.33
CA ASP A 56 -17.16 -0.96 5.35
C ASP A 56 -17.70 -1.20 3.95
N VAL A 57 -17.61 -2.47 3.51
CA VAL A 57 -18.07 -2.91 2.18
C VAL A 57 -19.59 -3.10 2.19
N ASN A 58 -20.28 -2.53 1.21
CA ASN A 58 -21.69 -2.80 0.96
C ASN A 58 -21.85 -4.17 0.28
N LEU A 59 -22.01 -5.21 1.10
CA LEU A 59 -22.11 -6.61 0.66
C LEU A 59 -23.31 -6.87 -0.25
N ALA A 60 -24.46 -6.21 0.00
CA ALA A 60 -25.65 -6.37 -0.82
C ALA A 60 -25.40 -5.85 -2.25
N LYS A 61 -24.79 -4.66 -2.38
CA LYS A 61 -24.41 -4.09 -3.67
C LYS A 61 -23.34 -4.93 -4.38
N LEU A 62 -22.33 -5.39 -3.63
CA LEU A 62 -21.30 -6.27 -4.17
C LEU A 62 -21.89 -7.56 -4.74
N ARG A 63 -22.83 -8.19 -4.02
CA ARG A 63 -23.50 -9.42 -4.47
C ARG A 63 -24.34 -9.21 -5.73
N GLN A 64 -25.03 -8.06 -5.84
CA GLN A 64 -25.81 -7.70 -7.05
C GLN A 64 -24.92 -7.55 -8.29
N LEU A 65 -23.67 -7.13 -8.13
CA LEU A 65 -22.71 -7.03 -9.22
C LEU A 65 -22.15 -8.39 -9.66
N ALA A 66 -22.53 -9.47 -8.97
CA ALA A 66 -22.18 -10.86 -9.27
C ALA A 66 -20.69 -11.03 -9.68
N PRO A 67 -19.71 -10.64 -8.84
CA PRO A 67 -18.30 -10.88 -9.12
C PRO A 67 -18.03 -12.38 -9.13
N THR A 68 -17.13 -12.83 -10.01
CA THR A 68 -16.56 -14.18 -9.97
C THR A 68 -15.31 -14.26 -9.12
N HIS A 69 -14.63 -13.12 -8.95
CA HIS A 69 -13.40 -12.99 -8.15
C HIS A 69 -13.46 -11.73 -7.29
N VAL A 70 -12.98 -11.83 -6.06
CA VAL A 70 -12.84 -10.69 -5.14
C VAL A 70 -11.39 -10.63 -4.66
N LEU A 71 -10.72 -9.53 -4.97
CA LEU A 71 -9.36 -9.25 -4.53
C LEU A 71 -9.39 -8.51 -3.19
N VAL A 72 -8.68 -9.00 -2.20
CA VAL A 72 -8.62 -8.48 -0.83
C VAL A 72 -7.20 -8.48 -0.30
N ASN A 73 -6.96 -7.68 0.74
CA ASN A 73 -5.69 -7.64 1.45
C ASN A 73 -5.91 -7.83 2.96
N VAL A 74 -4.99 -8.54 3.61
CA VAL A 74 -5.05 -8.88 5.04
C VAL A 74 -5.06 -7.65 5.94
N ASP A 75 -4.28 -6.62 5.63
CA ASP A 75 -4.17 -5.40 6.46
C ASP A 75 -5.34 -4.43 6.22
N GLU A 76 -5.93 -4.44 5.02
CA GLU A 76 -6.90 -3.43 4.60
C GLU A 76 -8.35 -3.87 4.73
N ASN A 77 -8.66 -5.14 4.56
CA ASN A 77 -10.03 -5.63 4.65
C ASN A 77 -10.30 -6.31 5.99
N ARG A 78 -11.55 -6.23 6.46
CA ARG A 78 -11.98 -6.95 7.66
C ARG A 78 -12.15 -8.44 7.36
N LYS A 79 -11.70 -9.30 8.26
CA LYS A 79 -11.86 -10.75 8.16
C LYS A 79 -13.33 -11.14 8.06
N GLU A 80 -14.19 -10.51 8.84
CA GLU A 80 -15.65 -10.74 8.87
C GLU A 80 -16.30 -10.43 7.51
N THR A 81 -15.81 -9.41 6.79
CA THR A 81 -16.26 -9.10 5.43
C THR A 81 -15.94 -10.23 4.46
N ILE A 82 -14.73 -10.80 4.57
CA ILE A 82 -14.26 -11.90 3.72
C ILE A 82 -15.07 -13.17 4.02
N GLU A 83 -15.29 -13.49 5.29
CA GLU A 83 -16.09 -14.62 5.73
C GLU A 83 -17.55 -14.51 5.27
N ALA A 84 -18.14 -13.31 5.35
CA ALA A 84 -19.50 -13.05 4.87
C ALA A 84 -19.63 -13.24 3.34
N ILE A 85 -18.61 -12.86 2.56
CA ILE A 85 -18.57 -13.10 1.10
C ILE A 85 -18.44 -14.60 0.81
N ALA A 86 -17.58 -15.30 1.53
CA ALA A 86 -17.39 -16.75 1.38
C ALA A 86 -18.66 -17.55 1.70
N ALA A 87 -19.51 -17.04 2.59
CA ALA A 87 -20.76 -17.67 2.99
C ALA A 87 -21.93 -17.49 1.98
N TRP A 88 -21.69 -16.93 0.77
CA TRP A 88 -22.78 -16.76 -0.23
C TRP A 88 -23.22 -18.06 -0.92
N GLY A 89 -22.68 -19.22 -0.54
CA GLY A 89 -23.01 -20.53 -1.11
C GLY A 89 -22.56 -20.62 -2.57
N ASP A 90 -23.40 -21.17 -3.46
CA ASP A 90 -23.07 -21.35 -4.89
C ASP A 90 -22.77 -20.04 -5.64
N ALA A 91 -23.17 -18.91 -5.08
CA ALA A 91 -22.89 -17.59 -5.63
C ALA A 91 -21.58 -16.97 -5.08
N ALA A 92 -20.85 -17.69 -4.22
CA ALA A 92 -19.62 -17.18 -3.66
C ALA A 92 -18.52 -17.01 -4.73
N PRO A 93 -17.90 -15.83 -4.83
CA PRO A 93 -16.78 -15.62 -5.73
C PRO A 93 -15.52 -16.31 -5.20
N LYS A 94 -14.56 -16.57 -6.09
CA LYS A 94 -13.20 -16.93 -5.67
C LYS A 94 -12.56 -15.74 -4.97
N ILE A 95 -12.18 -15.91 -3.71
CA ILE A 95 -11.50 -14.86 -2.94
C ILE A 95 -10.00 -15.00 -3.15
N VAL A 96 -9.37 -13.92 -3.60
CA VAL A 96 -7.92 -13.82 -3.81
C VAL A 96 -7.35 -12.96 -2.70
N VAL A 97 -6.77 -13.60 -1.71
CA VAL A 97 -6.17 -12.94 -0.55
C VAL A 97 -4.73 -12.57 -0.86
N THR A 98 -4.37 -11.32 -0.64
CA THR A 98 -3.00 -10.80 -0.84
C THR A 98 -2.45 -10.27 0.47
N HIS A 99 -1.12 -10.34 0.65
CA HIS A 99 -0.44 -9.75 1.80
C HIS A 99 1.05 -9.52 1.49
N PRO A 100 1.38 -8.63 0.56
CA PRO A 100 2.77 -8.24 0.36
C PRO A 100 3.26 -7.52 1.61
N ARG A 101 4.37 -7.99 2.19
CA ARG A 101 4.97 -7.46 3.42
C ARG A 101 6.33 -6.83 3.17
N ASP A 102 6.91 -7.14 2.02
CA ASP A 102 8.20 -6.63 1.58
C ASP A 102 8.07 -6.10 0.13
N PRO A 103 8.82 -5.07 -0.25
CA PRO A 103 8.82 -4.60 -1.64
C PRO A 103 9.12 -5.69 -2.68
N ALA A 104 9.91 -6.70 -2.34
CA ALA A 104 10.17 -7.84 -3.22
C ALA A 104 8.94 -8.73 -3.43
N ASP A 105 7.99 -8.77 -2.50
CA ASP A 105 6.76 -9.56 -2.61
C ASP A 105 5.85 -9.09 -3.76
N ASN A 106 6.10 -7.89 -4.31
CA ASN A 106 5.36 -7.39 -5.47
C ASN A 106 5.54 -8.29 -6.70
N LEU A 107 6.67 -8.95 -6.85
CA LEU A 107 6.90 -9.92 -7.95
C LEU A 107 5.95 -11.10 -7.81
N ALA A 108 5.88 -11.70 -6.62
CA ALA A 108 4.97 -12.81 -6.33
C ALA A 108 3.48 -12.38 -6.42
N LEU A 109 3.17 -11.13 -6.05
CA LEU A 109 1.81 -10.58 -6.18
C LEU A 109 1.39 -10.48 -7.65
N VAL A 110 2.27 -10.01 -8.54
CA VAL A 110 2.00 -9.97 -10.00
C VAL A 110 1.77 -11.38 -10.52
N ASP A 111 2.60 -12.36 -10.12
CA ASP A 111 2.44 -13.76 -10.53
C ASP A 111 1.14 -14.38 -10.01
N GLN A 112 0.75 -14.07 -8.76
CA GLN A 112 -0.51 -14.53 -8.19
C GLN A 112 -1.72 -14.04 -9.00
N VAL A 113 -1.73 -12.75 -9.35
CA VAL A 113 -2.83 -12.17 -10.14
C VAL A 113 -2.82 -12.71 -11.57
N ALA A 114 -1.64 -12.78 -12.21
CA ALA A 114 -1.51 -13.32 -13.57
C ALA A 114 -1.96 -14.79 -13.64
N THR A 115 -1.55 -15.61 -12.68
CA THR A 115 -1.99 -17.03 -12.61
C THR A 115 -3.50 -17.15 -12.36
N THR A 116 -4.05 -16.27 -11.51
CA THR A 116 -5.50 -16.28 -11.20
C THR A 116 -6.36 -16.00 -12.44
N PHE A 117 -5.89 -15.15 -13.34
CA PHE A 117 -6.61 -14.73 -14.54
C PHE A 117 -5.97 -15.22 -15.85
N ALA A 118 -5.21 -16.32 -15.77
CA ALA A 118 -4.51 -16.91 -16.92
C ALA A 118 -5.45 -17.08 -18.13
N GLY A 119 -4.92 -16.83 -19.32
CA GLY A 119 -5.68 -16.86 -20.57
C GLY A 119 -6.41 -15.54 -20.90
N ALA A 120 -6.36 -14.52 -20.05
CA ALA A 120 -6.87 -13.21 -20.42
C ALA A 120 -5.96 -12.56 -21.50
N PRO A 121 -6.53 -11.98 -22.56
CA PRO A 121 -5.75 -11.41 -23.67
C PRO A 121 -4.75 -10.34 -23.17
N GLY A 122 -3.49 -10.45 -23.59
CA GLY A 122 -2.42 -9.50 -23.28
C GLY A 122 -1.89 -9.54 -21.84
N LEU A 123 -2.47 -10.38 -20.95
CA LEU A 123 -2.09 -10.44 -19.53
C LEU A 123 -0.61 -10.81 -19.35
N ASP A 124 -0.14 -11.84 -20.07
CA ASP A 124 1.24 -12.33 -19.92
C ASP A 124 2.27 -11.26 -20.27
N GLU A 125 2.00 -10.48 -21.32
CA GLU A 125 2.86 -9.37 -21.74
C GLU A 125 2.85 -8.23 -20.72
N HIS A 126 1.67 -7.86 -20.20
CA HIS A 126 1.56 -6.85 -19.15
C HIS A 126 2.27 -7.30 -17.86
N ALA A 127 2.07 -8.55 -17.45
CA ALA A 127 2.71 -9.11 -16.28
C ALA A 127 4.25 -9.19 -16.41
N SER A 128 4.75 -9.60 -17.58
CA SER A 128 6.19 -9.62 -17.86
C SER A 128 6.79 -8.22 -17.75
N ARG A 129 6.22 -7.24 -18.45
CA ARG A 129 6.68 -5.84 -18.39
C ARG A 129 6.67 -5.28 -16.97
N LEU A 130 5.64 -5.58 -16.19
CA LEU A 130 5.56 -5.09 -14.81
C LEU A 130 6.59 -5.77 -13.91
N ARG A 131 6.84 -7.09 -14.08
CA ARG A 131 7.91 -7.79 -13.35
C ARG A 131 9.28 -7.22 -13.65
N ASP A 132 9.59 -6.96 -14.92
CA ASP A 132 10.87 -6.39 -15.33
C ASP A 132 11.07 -5.00 -14.71
N ALA A 133 10.03 -4.14 -14.76
CA ALA A 133 10.07 -2.81 -14.15
C ALA A 133 10.23 -2.86 -12.62
N LEU A 134 9.59 -3.83 -11.94
CA LEU A 134 9.73 -4.05 -10.50
C LEU A 134 11.15 -4.53 -10.15
N ALA A 135 11.69 -5.49 -10.92
CA ALA A 135 13.03 -6.01 -10.69
C ALA A 135 14.09 -4.91 -10.85
N GLU A 136 13.98 -4.08 -11.89
CA GLU A 136 14.83 -2.90 -12.10
C GLU A 136 14.73 -1.91 -10.93
N ALA A 137 13.50 -1.55 -10.54
CA ALA A 137 13.26 -0.60 -9.45
C ALA A 137 13.78 -1.11 -8.10
N LEU A 138 13.64 -2.42 -7.82
CA LEU A 138 14.21 -3.07 -6.63
C LEU A 138 15.73 -3.04 -6.62
N ALA A 139 16.38 -3.21 -7.78
CA ALA A 139 17.84 -3.18 -7.90
C ALA A 139 18.39 -1.78 -7.64
N VAL A 140 17.71 -0.72 -8.09
CA VAL A 140 18.18 0.66 -7.89
C VAL A 140 17.85 1.22 -6.50
N ALA A 141 16.84 0.71 -5.83
CA ALA A 141 16.49 1.06 -4.45
C ALA A 141 17.34 0.20 -3.50
N SER A 142 18.62 0.54 -3.33
CA SER A 142 19.58 -0.17 -2.47
C SER A 142 20.09 0.71 -1.34
N ALA A 143 20.25 0.10 -0.15
CA ALA A 143 20.88 0.73 1.01
C ALA A 143 22.43 0.74 0.92
N GLU A 144 23.00 0.07 -0.07
CA GLU A 144 24.45 -0.03 -0.22
C GLU A 144 25.10 1.35 -0.42
N GLY A 145 26.12 1.64 0.36
CA GLY A 145 26.80 2.93 0.34
C GLY A 145 26.00 4.12 0.90
N ARG A 146 24.78 3.90 1.43
CA ARG A 146 23.92 4.96 1.97
C ARG A 146 24.03 5.04 3.49
N PRO A 147 23.90 6.25 4.08
CA PRO A 147 23.86 6.41 5.53
C PRO A 147 22.60 5.77 6.09
N LYS A 148 22.73 5.06 7.21
CA LYS A 148 21.57 4.60 7.97
C LYS A 148 20.92 5.80 8.65
N ARG A 149 19.58 5.87 8.64
CA ARG A 149 18.78 6.90 9.32
C ARG A 149 17.74 6.26 10.23
N ARG A 150 17.55 6.83 11.40
CA ARG A 150 16.44 6.51 12.29
C ARG A 150 15.29 7.44 11.95
N VAL A 151 14.18 6.89 11.47
CA VAL A 151 13.07 7.67 10.95
C VAL A 151 11.79 7.40 11.74
N LEU A 152 11.00 8.43 11.96
CA LEU A 152 9.65 8.32 12.47
C LEU A 152 8.68 8.60 11.31
N TYR A 153 7.95 7.58 10.86
CA TYR A 153 6.93 7.73 9.83
C TYR A 153 5.56 7.87 10.47
N LEU A 154 4.88 8.99 10.27
CA LEU A 154 3.58 9.28 10.87
C LEU A 154 2.45 9.02 9.88
N ILE A 155 1.43 8.30 10.34
CA ILE A 155 0.25 7.91 9.56
C ILE A 155 -1.04 8.54 10.06
N TRP A 156 -1.08 9.05 11.30
CA TRP A 156 -2.26 9.63 11.92
C TRP A 156 -1.90 10.68 12.98
N HIS A 157 -2.82 11.61 13.20
CA HIS A 157 -2.78 12.64 14.23
C HIS A 157 -4.03 12.53 15.13
N GLU A 158 -3.84 12.74 16.42
CA GLU A 158 -4.89 12.63 17.45
C GLU A 158 -5.53 11.23 17.55
N PRO A 159 -4.76 10.26 18.10
CA PRO A 159 -3.38 10.35 18.61
C PRO A 159 -2.34 10.22 17.49
N TRP A 160 -1.10 10.65 17.74
CA TRP A 160 0.02 10.36 16.86
C TRP A 160 0.20 8.86 16.71
N MET A 161 0.22 8.37 15.46
CA MET A 161 0.45 6.96 15.16
C MET A 161 1.56 6.78 14.14
N THR A 162 2.30 5.70 14.31
CA THR A 162 3.41 5.31 13.45
C THR A 162 3.27 3.88 12.99
N VAL A 163 4.32 3.30 12.41
CA VAL A 163 4.35 1.94 11.86
C VAL A 163 5.39 1.07 12.55
N ALA A 164 5.07 -0.21 12.78
CA ALA A 164 6.03 -1.20 13.23
C ALA A 164 7.00 -1.59 12.10
N ARG A 165 8.16 -2.16 12.45
CA ARG A 165 9.24 -2.49 11.50
C ARG A 165 8.91 -3.57 10.49
N ASP A 166 7.96 -4.42 10.76
CA ASP A 166 7.55 -5.51 9.89
C ASP A 166 6.37 -5.15 8.97
N THR A 167 6.00 -3.86 8.89
CA THR A 167 5.05 -3.36 7.88
C THR A 167 5.72 -3.21 6.52
N TYR A 168 4.94 -3.32 5.45
CA TYR A 168 5.41 -3.08 4.07
C TYR A 168 6.12 -1.73 3.94
N LEU A 169 5.51 -0.66 4.47
CA LEU A 169 6.06 0.69 4.42
C LEU A 169 7.43 0.80 5.12
N SER A 170 7.58 0.20 6.31
CA SER A 170 8.86 0.21 7.02
C SER A 170 9.94 -0.51 6.22
N ARG A 171 9.60 -1.62 5.56
CA ARG A 171 10.51 -2.36 4.68
C ARG A 171 10.83 -1.62 3.38
N MET A 172 9.87 -0.83 2.86
CA MET A 172 10.14 0.11 1.77
C MET A 172 11.26 1.08 2.15
N LEU A 173 11.13 1.76 3.29
CA LEU A 173 12.14 2.72 3.78
C LEU A 173 13.48 2.05 4.09
N ALA A 174 13.47 0.81 4.58
CA ALA A 174 14.68 0.04 4.84
C ALA A 174 15.51 -0.23 3.57
N ARG A 175 14.89 -0.23 2.37
CA ARG A 175 15.58 -0.37 1.08
C ARG A 175 16.63 0.72 0.82
N ILE A 176 16.49 1.87 1.45
CA ILE A 176 17.44 3.00 1.35
C ILE A 176 18.22 3.23 2.65
N GLY A 177 18.20 2.27 3.59
CA GLY A 177 18.89 2.37 4.87
C GLY A 177 18.13 3.13 5.94
N TRP A 178 16.88 3.53 5.71
CA TRP A 178 16.05 4.25 6.67
C TRP A 178 15.28 3.26 7.56
N GLN A 179 15.59 3.27 8.85
CA GLN A 179 15.03 2.36 9.85
C GLN A 179 13.94 3.08 10.66
N THR A 180 12.70 2.61 10.56
CA THR A 180 11.59 3.19 11.32
C THR A 180 11.71 2.94 12.81
N LEU A 181 11.28 3.91 13.61
CA LEU A 181 11.07 3.80 15.04
C LEU A 181 9.56 3.87 15.34
N PRO A 182 9.08 3.13 16.38
CA PRO A 182 9.83 2.28 17.32
C PRO A 182 10.41 1.02 16.66
N ASP A 183 11.45 0.47 17.30
CA ASP A 183 12.05 -0.82 16.90
C ASP A 183 11.21 -1.97 17.48
N VAL A 184 9.99 -2.10 16.96
CA VAL A 184 9.04 -3.16 17.38
C VAL A 184 8.49 -3.89 16.16
N THR A 185 8.13 -5.15 16.37
CA THR A 185 7.38 -5.93 15.39
C THR A 185 5.90 -5.95 15.77
N GLY A 186 5.03 -5.66 14.81
CA GLY A 186 3.58 -5.65 15.00
C GLY A 186 2.91 -7.00 14.75
N GLY A 187 3.68 -8.00 14.29
CA GLY A 187 3.17 -9.33 13.96
C GLY A 187 2.55 -9.40 12.55
N TYR A 188 1.76 -10.45 12.33
CA TYR A 188 1.21 -10.72 11.01
C TYR A 188 0.02 -9.81 10.68
N THR A 189 -0.82 -9.51 11.68
CA THR A 189 -2.02 -8.67 11.54
C THR A 189 -2.29 -7.91 12.84
N GLY A 190 -3.18 -6.92 12.78
CA GLY A 190 -3.72 -6.26 13.96
C GLY A 190 -3.10 -4.90 14.28
N SER A 191 -3.62 -4.27 15.34
CA SER A 191 -3.30 -2.89 15.73
C SER A 191 -1.86 -2.67 16.20
N ALA A 192 -1.18 -3.72 16.67
CA ALA A 192 0.23 -3.63 17.07
C ALA A 192 1.17 -3.24 15.91
N ARG A 193 0.70 -3.39 14.66
CA ARG A 193 1.43 -2.93 13.46
C ARG A 193 1.46 -1.40 13.33
N TYR A 194 0.59 -0.70 14.05
CA TYR A 194 0.40 0.75 13.98
C TYR A 194 0.43 1.37 15.39
N PRO A 195 1.61 1.44 16.03
CA PRO A 195 1.74 1.93 17.39
C PRO A 195 1.28 3.37 17.55
N THR A 196 0.63 3.66 18.66
CA THR A 196 0.30 5.02 19.10
C THR A 196 1.45 5.58 19.92
N LEU A 197 1.78 6.85 19.71
CA LEU A 197 2.79 7.57 20.47
C LEU A 197 2.16 8.32 21.66
N THR A 198 2.85 8.31 22.78
CA THR A 198 2.49 9.08 23.98
C THR A 198 3.23 10.43 24.04
N GLY A 199 4.25 10.63 23.21
CA GLY A 199 5.15 11.78 23.23
C GLY A 199 6.23 11.70 24.33
N LYS A 200 6.31 10.58 25.07
CA LYS A 200 7.28 10.36 26.15
C LYS A 200 8.25 9.22 25.88
N GLU A 201 8.24 8.70 24.67
CA GLU A 201 9.11 7.59 24.27
C GLU A 201 10.58 8.02 24.31
N PRO A 202 11.46 7.27 25.00
CA PRO A 202 12.86 7.67 25.21
C PRO A 202 13.67 7.71 23.90
N TRP A 203 13.20 7.05 22.86
CA TRP A 203 13.85 7.03 21.54
C TRP A 203 13.50 8.23 20.65
N LEU A 204 12.55 9.10 21.01
CA LEU A 204 12.17 10.28 20.21
C LEU A 204 13.36 11.22 19.96
N GLY A 205 14.23 11.39 20.96
CA GLY A 205 15.46 12.17 20.81
C GLY A 205 16.48 11.58 19.84
N ALA A 206 16.32 10.31 19.45
CA ALA A 206 17.19 9.63 18.53
C ALA A 206 16.69 9.69 17.07
N VAL A 207 15.52 10.25 16.82
CA VAL A 207 14.92 10.41 15.49
C VAL A 207 15.71 11.44 14.68
N GLU A 208 16.16 11.06 13.49
CA GLU A 208 16.90 11.92 12.58
C GLU A 208 16.00 12.53 11.50
N ARG A 209 14.94 11.80 11.11
CA ARG A 209 13.94 12.25 10.12
C ARG A 209 12.54 11.94 10.62
N VAL A 210 11.64 12.91 10.53
CA VAL A 210 10.20 12.70 10.68
C VAL A 210 9.56 12.80 9.30
N LEU A 211 8.81 11.79 8.92
CA LEU A 211 8.12 11.70 7.64
C LEU A 211 6.62 11.91 7.87
N LEU A 212 6.09 13.02 7.39
CA LEU A 212 4.67 13.36 7.41
C LEU A 212 4.03 12.87 6.11
N SER A 213 3.25 11.80 6.20
CA SER A 213 2.61 11.17 5.05
C SER A 213 1.47 12.02 4.48
N SER A 214 1.23 11.92 3.17
CA SER A 214 0.03 12.50 2.54
C SER A 214 -1.23 11.68 2.77
N GLU A 215 -1.11 10.44 3.25
CA GLU A 215 -2.21 9.51 3.56
C GLU A 215 -1.83 8.51 4.68
N PRO A 216 -2.80 7.87 5.33
CA PRO A 216 -4.25 8.09 5.29
C PRO A 216 -4.67 9.43 5.90
N PHE A 217 -3.81 10.06 6.72
CA PHE A 217 -4.01 11.39 7.27
C PHE A 217 -3.21 12.41 6.48
N ALA A 218 -3.87 13.45 5.97
CA ALA A 218 -3.20 14.53 5.22
C ALA A 218 -2.56 15.52 6.21
N PHE A 219 -1.27 15.37 6.46
CA PHE A 219 -0.53 16.29 7.32
C PHE A 219 -0.34 17.66 6.68
N GLU A 220 -0.46 18.72 7.50
CA GLU A 220 -0.30 20.14 7.15
C GLU A 220 0.92 20.74 7.87
N ASP A 221 1.27 21.99 7.55
CA ASP A 221 2.44 22.65 8.14
C ASP A 221 2.33 22.87 9.66
N ARG A 222 1.12 23.04 10.21
CA ARG A 222 0.89 23.08 11.67
C ARG A 222 1.40 21.82 12.38
N HIS A 223 1.17 20.65 11.80
CA HIS A 223 1.63 19.36 12.37
C HIS A 223 3.16 19.25 12.36
N ARG A 224 3.83 19.96 11.42
CA ARG A 224 5.29 20.05 11.42
C ARG A 224 5.81 20.74 12.67
N ALA A 225 5.21 21.87 13.07
CA ALA A 225 5.60 22.57 14.28
C ALA A 225 5.37 21.75 15.54
N GLU A 226 4.23 21.05 15.61
CA GLU A 226 3.89 20.20 16.74
C GLU A 226 4.88 19.03 16.91
N ILE A 227 5.15 18.27 15.84
CA ILE A 227 6.07 17.12 15.93
C ILE A 227 7.51 17.56 16.16
N GLN A 228 7.90 18.76 15.73
CA GLN A 228 9.24 19.30 15.99
C GLN A 228 9.50 19.46 17.50
N THR A 229 8.46 19.68 18.33
CA THR A 229 8.61 19.74 19.78
C THR A 229 8.94 18.38 20.39
N LEU A 230 8.48 17.29 19.80
CA LEU A 230 8.74 15.91 20.24
C LEU A 230 10.08 15.38 19.71
N CYS A 231 10.48 15.83 18.53
CA CYS A 231 11.72 15.41 17.86
C CYS A 231 12.54 16.65 17.47
N PRO A 232 13.10 17.42 18.42
CA PRO A 232 13.67 18.76 18.17
C PRO A 232 14.89 18.72 17.24
N ALA A 233 15.65 17.63 17.22
CA ALA A 233 16.83 17.46 16.35
C ALA A 233 16.50 16.87 14.98
N ALA A 234 15.27 16.39 14.75
CA ALA A 234 14.90 15.73 13.52
C ALA A 234 14.60 16.72 12.39
N GLN A 235 14.98 16.37 11.17
CA GLN A 235 14.46 17.06 9.98
C GLN A 235 13.06 16.51 9.67
N VAL A 236 12.09 17.40 9.55
CA VAL A 236 10.69 17.02 9.21
C VAL A 236 10.48 17.17 7.71
N LEU A 237 10.06 16.10 7.07
CA LEU A 237 9.83 16.01 5.62
C LEU A 237 8.37 15.64 5.35
N ARG A 238 7.76 16.22 4.34
CA ARG A 238 6.49 15.74 3.78
C ARG A 238 6.81 14.73 2.69
N VAL A 239 6.10 13.59 2.71
CA VAL A 239 6.33 12.49 1.77
C VAL A 239 5.01 12.04 1.13
N ASP A 240 5.11 11.53 -0.08
CA ASP A 240 3.99 10.92 -0.78
C ASP A 240 3.69 9.55 -0.17
N GLY A 241 2.55 9.46 0.54
CA GLY A 241 2.12 8.25 1.22
C GLY A 241 1.72 7.14 0.24
N GLU A 242 1.06 7.47 -0.88
CA GLU A 242 0.69 6.49 -1.88
C GLU A 242 1.94 5.81 -2.49
N LEU A 243 2.99 6.58 -2.79
CA LEU A 243 4.23 6.03 -3.35
C LEU A 243 4.98 5.14 -2.35
N LEU A 244 4.85 5.40 -1.05
CA LEU A 244 5.54 4.62 -0.02
C LEU A 244 4.74 3.42 0.50
N SER A 245 3.42 3.48 0.47
CA SER A 245 2.56 2.46 1.08
C SER A 245 1.84 1.53 0.08
N TRP A 246 1.62 1.99 -1.16
CA TRP A 246 0.90 1.17 -2.14
C TRP A 246 1.83 0.18 -2.82
N TYR A 247 1.44 -1.08 -2.74
CA TYR A 247 2.09 -2.21 -3.40
C TYR A 247 1.53 -2.45 -4.81
N GLY A 248 1.99 -3.50 -5.47
CA GLY A 248 1.61 -3.82 -6.86
C GLY A 248 2.29 -2.91 -7.88
N SER A 249 1.55 -2.42 -8.85
CA SER A 249 2.09 -1.60 -9.94
C SER A 249 2.71 -0.28 -9.46
N ARG A 250 2.15 0.35 -8.43
CA ARG A 250 2.66 1.60 -7.87
C ARG A 250 4.02 1.45 -7.20
N ALA A 251 4.37 0.26 -6.77
CA ALA A 251 5.67 0.00 -6.16
C ALA A 251 6.86 0.34 -7.07
N VAL A 252 6.69 0.29 -8.40
CA VAL A 252 7.71 0.74 -9.36
C VAL A 252 8.03 2.23 -9.17
N ALA A 253 7.01 3.07 -9.15
CA ALA A 253 7.17 4.50 -8.91
C ALA A 253 7.63 4.79 -7.47
N GLY A 254 7.12 4.02 -6.49
CA GLY A 254 7.50 4.13 -5.08
C GLY A 254 8.99 3.86 -4.84
N LEU A 255 9.54 2.80 -5.42
CA LEU A 255 10.96 2.46 -5.32
C LEU A 255 11.86 3.52 -5.98
N ARG A 256 11.43 4.09 -7.10
CA ARG A 256 12.13 5.23 -7.75
C ARG A 256 12.07 6.49 -6.88
N TYR A 257 10.92 6.76 -6.26
CA TYR A 257 10.75 7.87 -5.32
C TYR A 257 11.66 7.72 -4.09
N LEU A 258 11.79 6.51 -3.53
CA LEU A 258 12.74 6.24 -2.44
C LEU A 258 14.17 6.63 -2.81
N ARG A 259 14.59 6.34 -4.04
CA ARG A 259 15.91 6.74 -4.52
C ARG A 259 16.07 8.27 -4.48
N THR A 260 15.09 9.01 -4.98
CA THR A 260 15.09 10.48 -4.94
C THR A 260 15.22 10.99 -3.50
N LEU A 261 14.39 10.46 -2.56
CA LEU A 261 14.48 10.82 -1.14
C LEU A 261 15.89 10.58 -0.54
N ALA A 262 16.51 9.46 -0.90
CA ALA A 262 17.85 9.12 -0.41
C ALA A 262 18.95 10.01 -1.03
N ASP A 263 18.80 10.37 -2.30
CA ASP A 263 19.76 11.24 -2.99
C ASP A 263 19.69 12.68 -2.45
N ASP A 264 18.47 13.19 -2.18
CA ASP A 264 18.23 14.49 -1.53
C ASP A 264 18.78 14.51 -0.09
N ASP A 265 18.63 13.44 0.68
CA ASP A 265 19.16 13.32 2.04
C ASP A 265 20.70 13.36 2.06
N ASN A 266 21.34 12.75 1.06
CA ASN A 266 22.81 12.79 0.91
C ASN A 266 23.34 14.16 0.47
N ALA A 267 22.55 14.91 -0.31
CA ALA A 267 22.92 16.24 -0.79
C ALA A 267 22.72 17.34 0.28
N ALA A 268 21.88 17.11 1.29
CA ALA A 268 21.63 18.05 2.35
C ALA A 268 22.90 18.29 3.20
N PRO A 269 23.29 19.54 3.50
CA PRO A 269 24.43 19.82 4.35
C PRO A 269 24.22 19.17 5.72
N ARG A 270 25.23 18.40 6.18
CA ARG A 270 25.22 17.84 7.54
C ARG A 270 25.22 18.99 8.52
N SER A 271 24.20 19.10 9.37
CA SER A 271 24.25 20.04 10.49
C SER A 271 25.54 19.82 11.27
N PRO A 272 26.30 20.86 11.63
CA PRO A 272 27.46 20.69 12.50
C PRO A 272 27.02 20.09 13.81
N ALA A 273 27.80 19.13 14.31
CA ALA A 273 27.58 18.39 15.56
C ALA A 273 27.72 19.32 16.77
#